data_366e939106bae7cdee267c5618b4bddf
#
_entry.id   366e939106bae7cdee267c5618b4bddf
#
_cell.length_a   1.000
_cell.length_b   1.000
_cell.length_c   1.000
_cell.angle_alpha   90.00
_cell.angle_beta   90.00
_cell.angle_gamma   90.00
#
_symmetry.space_group_name_H-M   'P 1'
#
loop_
_entity.id
_entity.type
_entity.pdbx_description
1 polymer ?
#
loop_
_entity_poly.entity_id
_entity_poly.type
_entity_poly.pdbx_seq_one_letter_code
_entity_poly.pdbx_strand_id
1 'polypeptide(L)'
;MIDSLILAGQRLAEALRAENEALAALDMPRAAHLASGKMAASDAFAAAYAAQAKHGLAPEGPVREAAAILARRLEELGRENRRLLERAVALQSRVIETIAGAALPRAAAPGYAPAGHRAPAARPPALALSARV
;
A
#
# COMPACT_ATOMS: atom_id res chain seq x y z
N MET A 1 16.34 23.55 -1.52
CA MET A 1 16.45 22.09 -1.24
C MET A 1 15.45 21.60 -0.22
N ILE A 2 15.40 22.23 0.95
CA ILE A 2 14.37 21.87 1.95
C ILE A 2 12.94 22.10 1.46
N ASP A 3 12.70 23.17 0.72
CA ASP A 3 11.37 23.46 0.16
C ASP A 3 10.91 22.36 -0.81
N SER A 4 11.83 21.85 -1.62
CA SER A 4 11.56 20.72 -2.52
C SER A 4 11.20 19.44 -1.76
N LEU A 5 11.88 19.19 -0.65
CA LEU A 5 11.58 18.05 0.22
C LEU A 5 10.20 18.20 0.88
N ILE A 6 9.90 19.38 1.42
CA ILE A 6 8.60 19.66 2.02
C ILE A 6 7.47 19.50 0.97
N LEU A 7 7.65 20.05 -0.22
CA LEU A 7 6.68 19.91 -1.30
C LEU A 7 6.47 18.44 -1.71
N ALA A 8 7.55 17.70 -1.86
CA ALA A 8 7.46 16.27 -2.18
C ALA A 8 6.77 15.49 -1.06
N GLY A 9 7.03 15.82 0.19
CA GLY A 9 6.37 15.23 1.35
C GLY A 9 4.87 15.55 1.40
N GLN A 10 4.49 16.78 1.08
CA GLN A 10 3.07 17.18 1.01
C GLN A 10 2.33 16.41 -0.10
N ARG A 11 2.97 16.22 -1.25
CA ARG A 11 2.40 15.43 -2.35
C ARG A 11 2.23 13.96 -1.98
N LEU A 12 3.22 13.41 -1.29
CA LEU A 12 3.13 12.04 -0.78
C LEU A 12 2.02 11.90 0.27
N ALA A 13 1.90 12.85 1.19
CA ALA A 13 0.83 12.86 2.19
C ALA A 13 -0.55 12.90 1.53
N GLU A 14 -0.74 13.71 0.51
CA GLU A 14 -1.99 13.78 -0.23
C GLU A 14 -2.29 12.49 -0.99
N ALA A 15 -1.28 11.87 -1.62
CA ALA A 15 -1.43 10.60 -2.30
C ALA A 15 -1.81 9.46 -1.33
N LEU A 16 -1.16 9.40 -0.17
CA LEU A 16 -1.48 8.44 0.89
C LEU A 16 -2.89 8.65 1.44
N ARG A 17 -3.27 9.89 1.69
CA ARG A 17 -4.62 10.23 2.17
C ARG A 17 -5.69 9.76 1.19
N ALA A 18 -5.52 10.05 -0.09
CA ALA A 18 -6.48 9.67 -1.12
C ALA A 18 -6.63 8.15 -1.25
N GLU A 19 -5.52 7.43 -1.27
CA GLU A 19 -5.56 5.96 -1.31
C GLU A 19 -6.17 5.37 -0.03
N ASN A 20 -5.81 5.88 1.14
CA ASN A 20 -6.39 5.44 2.41
C ASN A 20 -7.90 5.64 2.45
N GLU A 21 -8.39 6.76 1.93
CA GLU A 21 -9.82 7.03 1.83
C GLU A 21 -10.53 6.01 0.94
N ALA A 22 -9.97 5.71 -0.23
CA ALA A 22 -10.50 4.70 -1.14
C ALA A 22 -10.50 3.29 -0.51
N LEU A 23 -9.40 2.91 0.13
CA LEU A 23 -9.26 1.62 0.80
C LEU A 23 -10.22 1.47 1.98
N ALA A 24 -10.38 2.51 2.79
CA ALA A 24 -11.31 2.51 3.92
C ALA A 24 -12.76 2.37 3.46
N ALA A 25 -13.11 2.95 2.32
CA ALA A 25 -14.42 2.83 1.69
C ALA A 25 -14.60 1.52 0.91
N LEU A 26 -13.60 0.67 0.86
CA LEU A 26 -13.58 -0.56 0.05
C LEU A 26 -13.79 -0.30 -1.45
N ASP A 27 -13.45 0.90 -1.90
CA ASP A 27 -13.43 1.26 -3.33
C ASP A 27 -12.12 0.76 -3.96
N MET A 28 -12.09 -0.53 -4.24
CA MET A 28 -10.89 -1.19 -4.77
C MET A 28 -10.48 -0.70 -6.15
N PRO A 29 -11.40 -0.45 -7.10
CA PRO A 29 -11.03 0.13 -8.39
C PRO A 29 -10.35 1.49 -8.26
N ARG A 30 -10.85 2.36 -7.40
CA ARG A 30 -10.25 3.67 -7.15
C ARG A 30 -8.89 3.53 -6.46
N ALA A 31 -8.77 2.67 -5.45
CA ALA A 31 -7.51 2.41 -4.78
C ALA A 31 -6.44 1.91 -5.77
N ALA A 32 -6.79 0.97 -6.64
CA ALA A 32 -5.89 0.47 -7.67
C ALA A 32 -5.46 1.58 -8.65
N HIS A 33 -6.37 2.46 -9.02
CA HIS A 33 -6.06 3.62 -9.88
C HIS A 33 -5.10 4.62 -9.22
N LEU A 34 -5.20 4.80 -7.92
CA LEU A 34 -4.37 5.72 -7.15
C LEU A 34 -2.98 5.17 -6.80
N ALA A 35 -2.78 3.87 -6.87
CA ALA A 35 -1.55 3.22 -6.42
C ALA A 35 -0.30 3.70 -7.18
N SER A 36 -0.37 3.89 -8.47
CA SER A 36 0.76 4.36 -9.30
C SER A 36 1.18 5.79 -8.94
N GLY A 37 0.23 6.66 -8.67
CA GLY A 37 0.48 8.04 -8.24
C GLY A 37 1.15 8.09 -6.85
N LYS A 38 0.73 7.24 -5.94
CA LYS A 38 1.38 7.10 -4.62
C LYS A 38 2.82 6.63 -4.77
N MET A 39 3.08 5.65 -5.60
CA MET A 39 4.43 5.15 -5.84
C MET A 39 5.33 6.25 -6.43
N ALA A 40 4.85 6.98 -7.41
CA ALA A 40 5.59 8.10 -7.99
C ALA A 40 5.89 9.19 -6.96
N ALA A 41 4.93 9.53 -6.11
CA ALA A 41 5.12 10.50 -5.03
C ALA A 41 6.11 10.00 -3.98
N SER A 42 6.09 8.71 -3.66
CA SER A 42 7.04 8.08 -2.74
C SER A 42 8.46 8.11 -3.28
N ASP A 43 8.65 7.80 -4.55
CA ASP A 43 9.96 7.84 -5.21
C ASP A 43 10.51 9.28 -5.27
N ALA A 44 9.65 10.24 -5.59
CA ALA A 44 10.03 11.66 -5.60
C ALA A 44 10.42 12.16 -4.20
N PHE A 45 9.69 11.75 -3.18
CA PHE A 45 10.02 12.09 -1.80
C PHE A 45 11.36 11.46 -1.36
N ALA A 46 11.59 10.19 -1.67
CA ALA A 46 12.84 9.52 -1.37
C ALA A 46 14.05 10.21 -2.04
N ALA A 47 13.89 10.60 -3.30
CA ALA A 47 14.92 11.34 -4.02
C ALA A 47 15.19 12.72 -3.42
N ALA A 48 14.14 13.46 -3.06
CA ALA A 48 14.28 14.77 -2.41
C ALA A 48 14.92 14.65 -1.01
N TYR A 49 14.56 13.62 -0.27
CA TYR A 49 15.15 13.32 1.04
C TYR A 49 16.64 13.02 0.91
N ALA A 50 17.03 12.17 -0.02
CA ALA A 50 18.43 11.84 -0.27
C ALA A 50 19.24 13.07 -0.69
N ALA A 51 18.69 13.93 -1.55
CA ALA A 51 19.34 15.17 -1.95
C ALA A 51 19.52 16.13 -0.78
N GLN A 52 18.52 16.29 0.07
CA GLN A 52 18.58 17.13 1.26
C GLN A 52 19.62 16.59 2.25
N ALA A 53 19.65 15.29 2.49
CA ALA A 53 20.62 14.68 3.39
C ALA A 53 22.06 14.84 2.90
N LYS A 54 22.28 14.82 1.59
CA LYS A 54 23.61 14.91 0.98
C LYS A 54 24.12 16.34 0.83
N HIS A 55 23.28 17.28 0.45
CA HIS A 55 23.66 18.61 -0.01
C HIS A 55 22.98 19.75 0.75
N GLY A 56 21.93 19.46 1.51
CA GLY A 56 21.15 20.48 2.21
C GLY A 56 21.75 20.84 3.56
N LEU A 57 21.49 22.07 3.97
CA LEU A 57 21.72 22.50 5.34
C LEU A 57 20.60 21.98 6.23
N ALA A 58 20.92 21.67 7.49
CA ALA A 58 19.92 21.31 8.47
C ALA A 58 18.91 22.45 8.63
N PRO A 59 17.60 22.16 8.54
CA PRO A 59 16.58 23.19 8.72
C PRO A 59 16.56 23.68 10.16
N GLU A 60 16.27 24.96 10.31
CA GLU A 60 16.15 25.62 11.61
C GLU A 60 14.85 26.40 11.72
N GLY A 61 14.45 26.76 12.95
CA GLY A 61 13.32 27.60 13.22
C GLY A 61 11.98 27.01 12.71
N PRO A 62 11.09 27.86 12.15
CA PRO A 62 9.76 27.42 11.69
C PRO A 62 9.80 26.35 10.61
N VAL A 63 10.81 26.34 9.77
CA VAL A 63 10.96 25.32 8.71
C VAL A 63 11.24 23.95 9.31
N ARG A 64 12.06 23.88 10.34
CA ARG A 64 12.32 22.65 11.09
C ARG A 64 11.06 22.10 11.73
N GLU A 65 10.28 22.99 12.33
CA GLU A 65 9.01 22.61 12.95
C GLU A 65 8.00 22.10 11.92
N ALA A 66 7.86 22.79 10.80
CA ALA A 66 7.01 22.37 9.69
C ALA A 66 7.43 21.00 9.13
N ALA A 67 8.73 20.79 8.95
CA ALA A 67 9.26 19.49 8.50
C ALA A 67 8.98 18.38 9.51
N ALA A 68 9.09 18.65 10.81
CA ALA A 68 8.80 17.68 11.86
C ALA A 68 7.30 17.30 11.91
N ILE A 69 6.41 18.28 11.75
CA ILE A 69 4.97 18.05 11.67
C ILE A 69 4.65 17.19 10.44
N LEU A 70 5.20 17.51 9.29
CA LEU A 70 5.02 16.74 8.07
C LEU A 70 5.53 15.32 8.20
N ALA A 71 6.71 15.12 8.81
CA ALA A 71 7.28 13.80 9.05
C ALA A 71 6.35 12.92 9.90
N ARG A 72 5.79 13.46 10.97
CA ARG A 72 4.82 12.74 11.80
C ARG A 72 3.55 12.41 11.01
N ARG A 73 3.06 13.34 10.21
CA ARG A 73 1.90 13.13 9.36
C ARG A 73 2.12 12.02 8.36
N LEU A 74 3.27 12.01 7.70
CA LEU A 74 3.65 10.95 6.76
C LEU A 74 3.76 9.59 7.44
N GLU A 75 4.32 9.55 8.63
CA GLU A 75 4.43 8.32 9.42
C GLU A 75 3.04 7.75 9.78
N GLU A 76 2.12 8.59 10.23
CA GLU A 76 0.75 8.20 10.55
C GLU A 76 -0.01 7.70 9.32
N LEU A 77 0.05 8.45 8.22
CA LEU A 77 -0.59 8.09 6.96
C LEU A 77 0.01 6.80 6.38
N GLY A 78 1.31 6.61 6.48
CA GLY A 78 2.00 5.40 6.03
C GLY A 78 1.59 4.17 6.82
N ARG A 79 1.49 4.27 8.14
CA ARG A 79 0.99 3.18 8.98
C ARG A 79 -0.46 2.82 8.66
N GLU A 80 -1.31 3.81 8.51
CA GLU A 80 -2.70 3.61 8.12
C GLU A 80 -2.81 2.96 6.74
N ASN A 81 -2.03 3.43 5.77
CA ASN A 81 -1.97 2.86 4.42
C ASN A 81 -1.59 1.38 4.45
N ARG A 82 -0.55 1.03 5.20
CA ARG A 82 -0.12 -0.36 5.36
C ARG A 82 -1.21 -1.24 5.93
N ARG A 83 -1.84 -0.79 7.01
CA ARG A 83 -2.93 -1.51 7.66
C ARG A 83 -4.11 -1.74 6.71
N LEU A 84 -4.49 -0.72 5.96
CA LEU A 84 -5.60 -0.80 5.01
C LEU A 84 -5.27 -1.70 3.82
N LEU A 85 -4.04 -1.66 3.31
CA LEU A 85 -3.58 -2.54 2.23
C LEU A 85 -3.56 -4.01 2.68
N GLU A 86 -3.05 -4.29 3.86
CA GLU A 86 -3.06 -5.65 4.44
C GLU A 86 -4.49 -6.18 4.57
N ARG A 87 -5.41 -5.34 5.04
CA ARG A 87 -6.83 -5.68 5.11
C ARG A 87 -7.44 -5.96 3.73
N ALA A 88 -7.14 -5.11 2.75
CA ALA A 88 -7.64 -5.27 1.39
C ALA A 88 -7.16 -6.59 0.76
N VAL A 89 -5.88 -6.91 0.92
CA VAL A 89 -5.31 -8.18 0.45
C VAL A 89 -5.99 -9.37 1.13
N ALA A 90 -6.19 -9.32 2.44
CA ALA A 90 -6.87 -10.37 3.18
C ALA A 90 -8.32 -10.59 2.71
N LEU A 91 -9.05 -9.50 2.47
CA LEU A 91 -10.42 -9.57 1.95
C LEU A 91 -10.48 -10.15 0.53
N GLN A 92 -9.57 -9.75 -0.35
CA GLN A 92 -9.49 -10.28 -1.71
C GLN A 92 -9.17 -11.77 -1.71
N SER A 93 -8.26 -12.21 -0.86
CA SER A 93 -7.93 -13.63 -0.70
C SER A 93 -9.15 -14.45 -0.25
N ARG A 94 -9.94 -13.94 0.68
CA ARG A 94 -11.19 -14.60 1.12
C ARG A 94 -12.22 -14.70 0.01
N VAL A 95 -12.38 -13.65 -0.79
CA VAL A 95 -13.31 -13.66 -1.94
C VAL A 95 -12.86 -14.69 -2.96
N ILE A 96 -11.59 -14.74 -3.29
CA ILE A 96 -11.03 -15.72 -4.22
C ILE A 96 -11.22 -17.15 -3.71
N GLU A 97 -10.93 -17.42 -2.45
CA GLU A 97 -11.15 -18.72 -1.82
C GLU A 97 -12.62 -19.13 -1.85
N THR A 98 -13.53 -18.20 -1.56
CA THR A 98 -14.97 -18.44 -1.61
C THR A 98 -15.44 -18.80 -3.02
N ILE A 99 -15.00 -18.04 -4.03
CA ILE A 99 -15.32 -18.29 -5.44
C ILE A 99 -14.74 -19.64 -5.89
N ALA A 100 -13.49 -19.92 -5.58
CA ALA A 100 -12.84 -21.19 -5.90
C ALA A 100 -13.54 -22.37 -5.22
N GLY A 101 -13.91 -22.24 -3.96
CA GLY A 101 -14.65 -23.24 -3.22
C GLY A 101 -16.04 -23.50 -3.78
N ALA A 102 -16.74 -22.47 -4.27
CA ALA A 102 -18.05 -22.58 -4.91
C ALA A 102 -17.97 -23.14 -6.33
N ALA A 103 -16.87 -22.87 -7.04
CA ALA A 103 -16.66 -23.33 -8.42
C ALA A 103 -16.12 -24.76 -8.50
N LEU A 104 -15.53 -25.27 -7.44
CA LEU A 104 -15.12 -26.65 -7.38
C LEU A 104 -16.35 -27.54 -7.36
N PRO A 105 -16.50 -28.50 -8.32
CA PRO A 105 -17.52 -29.51 -8.18
C PRO A 105 -17.32 -30.14 -6.81
N ARG A 106 -18.38 -30.26 -6.03
CA ARG A 106 -18.34 -31.06 -4.82
C ARG A 106 -17.84 -32.43 -5.27
N ALA A 107 -16.58 -32.72 -4.99
CA ALA A 107 -16.01 -34.01 -5.26
C ALA A 107 -16.86 -35.00 -4.48
N ALA A 108 -17.69 -35.71 -5.20
CA ALA A 108 -18.67 -36.57 -4.62
C ALA A 108 -18.07 -37.88 -4.11
N ALA A 109 -16.79 -38.00 -4.00
CA ALA A 109 -16.17 -39.13 -3.35
C ALA A 109 -15.72 -38.72 -1.95
N PRO A 110 -16.57 -38.92 -0.93
CA PRO A 110 -16.12 -38.74 0.43
C PRO A 110 -14.98 -39.72 0.65
N GLY A 111 -13.83 -39.20 0.93
CA GLY A 111 -12.79 -39.99 1.51
C GLY A 111 -11.61 -40.36 0.64
N TYR A 112 -11.51 -39.91 -0.60
CA TYR A 112 -10.34 -40.21 -1.36
C TYR A 112 -9.66 -38.99 -2.00
N ALA A 113 -8.99 -38.21 -1.17
CA ALA A 113 -7.76 -37.55 -1.60
C ALA A 113 -6.61 -38.44 -1.19
N PRO A 114 -5.81 -39.00 -2.11
CA PRO A 114 -4.60 -39.65 -1.73
C PRO A 114 -3.77 -38.70 -0.87
N ALA A 115 -3.40 -39.15 0.32
CA ALA A 115 -2.60 -38.38 1.23
C ALA A 115 -1.36 -37.87 0.48
N GLY A 116 -1.18 -36.56 0.40
CA GLY A 116 -0.05 -35.94 -0.25
C GLY A 116 -0.34 -35.21 -1.57
N HIS A 117 -1.52 -35.31 -2.13
CA HIS A 117 -1.90 -34.56 -3.33
C HIS A 117 -2.86 -33.42 -2.99
N ARG A 118 -2.38 -32.50 -2.19
CA ARG A 118 -2.88 -31.14 -2.29
C ARG A 118 -2.27 -30.56 -3.55
N ALA A 119 -3.10 -30.39 -4.56
CA ALA A 119 -2.76 -29.46 -5.60
C ALA A 119 -2.32 -28.17 -4.92
N PRO A 120 -1.13 -27.64 -5.20
CA PRO A 120 -0.76 -26.35 -4.67
C PRO A 120 -1.90 -25.43 -5.03
N ALA A 121 -2.49 -24.79 -4.02
CA ALA A 121 -3.45 -23.76 -4.27
C ALA A 121 -2.80 -22.83 -5.26
N ALA A 122 -3.40 -22.68 -6.44
CA ALA A 122 -2.91 -21.75 -7.42
C ALA A 122 -2.79 -20.43 -6.68
N ARG A 123 -1.58 -19.94 -6.51
CA ARG A 123 -1.38 -18.62 -5.96
C ARG A 123 -2.24 -17.69 -6.79
N PRO A 124 -3.15 -16.94 -6.17
CA PRO A 124 -3.87 -15.94 -6.91
C PRO A 124 -2.82 -15.10 -7.63
N PRO A 125 -3.02 -14.79 -8.93
CA PRO A 125 -2.10 -13.91 -9.62
C PRO A 125 -1.92 -12.70 -8.72
N ALA A 126 -0.68 -12.30 -8.51
CA ALA A 126 -0.36 -11.18 -7.67
C ALA A 126 -1.24 -10.03 -8.15
N LEU A 127 -2.33 -9.83 -7.45
CA LEU A 127 -3.16 -8.66 -7.65
C LEU A 127 -2.19 -7.51 -7.46
N ALA A 128 -2.11 -6.68 -8.46
CA ALA A 128 -1.12 -5.60 -8.56
C ALA A 128 -1.27 -4.52 -7.47
N LEU A 129 -1.79 -4.89 -6.33
CA LEU A 129 -1.66 -4.20 -5.08
C LEU A 129 -0.28 -4.55 -4.53
N SER A 130 0.73 -4.09 -5.23
CA SER A 130 2.06 -4.18 -4.66
C SER A 130 2.04 -3.43 -3.34
N ALA A 131 2.20 -4.15 -2.27
CA ALA A 131 2.30 -3.60 -0.92
C ALA A 131 3.65 -2.91 -0.71
N ARG A 132 4.09 -2.11 -1.67
CA ARG A 132 5.20 -1.20 -1.47
C ARG A 132 4.69 0.03 -0.74
N VAL A 133 4.98 0.07 0.50
CA VAL A 133 4.95 1.29 1.30
C VAL A 133 6.22 2.10 1.02
#